data_d11c39bd98c61012e89e4ee11dd06b73
#
_entry.id   d11c39bd98c61012e89e4ee11dd06b73
#
_cell.length_a   1.000
_cell.length_b   1.000
_cell.length_c   1.000
_cell.angle_alpha   90.00
_cell.angle_beta   90.00
_cell.angle_gamma   90.00
#
_symmetry.space_group_name_H-M   'P 1'
#
loop_
_entity.id
_entity.type
_entity.pdbx_description
1 polymer ?
#
loop_
_entity_poly.entity_id
_entity_poly.type
_entity_poly.pdbx_seq_one_letter_code
_entity_poly.pdbx_strand_id
1 'polypeptide(L)'
;GFISSYISSLQSVFAVTQDIGKLWHPLKGLKAKATFSFDTYAWNSFLRTKKQTTYMATGRDADGNLLTSVTNEGDDYLKYSKEAGGNRTMYMEGQLSYSRLLADAHQIDGLLLYNMRDYVDADATSAINSLPHRTQGIAARLSYSYKGRYFIEGNFGYNGSENFSKGHKWGFFPSVAGGWLVTNEKFMESTTSVLSKLKIRGSYGLVGNDQLSGRR
;
A
#
# COMPACT_ATOMS: atom_id res chain seq x y z
N GLY A 1 -26.27 -14.47 -25.32
CA GLY A 1 -25.74 -14.53 -23.94
C GLY A 1 -25.56 -13.14 -23.35
N PHE A 2 -25.47 -13.05 -22.06
CA PHE A 2 -25.17 -11.81 -21.35
C PHE A 2 -24.31 -12.08 -20.12
N ILE A 3 -23.53 -11.05 -19.76
CA ILE A 3 -22.65 -11.03 -18.58
C ILE A 3 -23.22 -10.01 -17.62
N SER A 4 -23.31 -10.37 -16.36
CA SER A 4 -23.62 -9.46 -15.25
C SER A 4 -22.47 -9.54 -14.24
N SER A 5 -21.84 -8.42 -13.98
CA SER A 5 -20.71 -8.34 -13.05
C SER A 5 -20.98 -7.28 -11.99
N TYR A 6 -20.54 -7.53 -10.76
CA TYR A 6 -20.51 -6.52 -9.72
C TYR A 6 -19.23 -6.61 -8.91
N ILE A 7 -18.80 -5.45 -8.40
CA ILE A 7 -17.62 -5.28 -7.57
C ILE A 7 -18.07 -4.73 -6.22
N SER A 8 -17.53 -5.27 -5.17
CA SER A 8 -17.69 -4.78 -3.81
C SER A 8 -16.33 -4.48 -3.20
N SER A 9 -16.16 -3.32 -2.63
CA SER A 9 -14.97 -2.96 -1.86
C SER A 9 -15.35 -2.36 -0.53
N LEU A 10 -14.66 -2.79 0.52
CA LEU A 10 -14.77 -2.23 1.85
C LEU A 10 -13.38 -1.78 2.28
N GLN A 11 -13.26 -0.53 2.69
CA GLN A 11 -12.04 0.03 3.25
C GLN A 11 -12.36 0.60 4.62
N SER A 12 -11.65 0.13 5.64
CA SER A 12 -11.88 0.50 7.02
C SER A 12 -10.57 0.89 7.69
N VAL A 13 -10.53 2.03 8.34
CA VAL A 13 -9.38 2.50 9.11
C VAL A 13 -9.84 2.95 10.49
N PHE A 14 -9.22 2.38 11.51
CA PHE A 14 -9.38 2.79 12.90
C PHE A 14 -8.05 3.33 13.41
N ALA A 15 -8.04 4.53 13.94
CA ALA A 15 -6.85 5.12 14.51
C ALA A 15 -7.17 5.75 15.87
N VAL A 16 -6.32 5.45 16.85
CA VAL A 16 -6.38 6.04 18.19
C VAL A 16 -5.06 6.75 18.45
N THR A 17 -5.13 8.00 18.87
CA THR A 17 -3.95 8.79 19.24
C THR A 17 -4.11 9.25 20.66
N GLN A 18 -3.10 8.99 21.49
CA GLN A 18 -3.03 9.38 22.88
C GLN A 18 -1.81 10.29 23.11
N ASP A 19 -2.04 11.45 23.66
CA ASP A 19 -0.98 12.35 24.14
C ASP A 19 -0.55 11.89 25.55
N ILE A 20 0.56 11.17 25.60
CA ILE A 20 1.09 10.60 26.85
C ILE A 20 1.64 11.73 27.74
N GLY A 21 2.19 12.78 27.14
CA GLY A 21 2.71 13.93 27.85
C GLY A 21 1.65 14.73 28.64
N LYS A 22 0.37 14.60 28.27
CA LYS A 22 -0.75 15.14 29.05
C LYS A 22 -1.10 14.29 30.27
N LEU A 23 -0.88 12.98 30.18
CA LEU A 23 -1.15 12.06 31.29
C LEU A 23 0.00 12.05 32.31
N TRP A 24 1.24 12.17 31.84
CA TRP A 24 2.42 12.11 32.67
C TRP A 24 3.42 13.21 32.27
N HIS A 25 3.50 14.25 33.07
CA HIS A 25 4.24 15.47 32.79
C HIS A 25 5.72 15.27 32.41
N PRO A 26 6.49 14.29 32.97
CA PRO A 26 7.87 14.04 32.54
C PRO A 26 8.01 13.66 31.06
N LEU A 27 6.96 13.08 30.44
CA LEU A 27 6.92 12.68 29.05
C LEU A 27 6.28 13.73 28.12
N LYS A 28 6.30 15.01 28.52
CA LYS A 28 5.80 16.11 27.69
C LYS A 28 6.39 16.07 26.27
N GLY A 29 5.52 16.06 25.28
CA GLY A 29 5.90 15.95 23.85
C GLY A 29 5.81 14.53 23.27
N LEU A 30 5.55 13.52 24.12
CA LEU A 30 5.36 12.13 23.67
C LEU A 30 3.90 11.84 23.34
N LYS A 31 3.68 11.28 22.15
CA LYS A 31 2.37 10.78 21.68
C LYS A 31 2.50 9.35 21.21
N ALA A 32 1.49 8.55 21.49
CA ALA A 32 1.34 7.22 20.94
C ALA A 32 0.15 7.18 19.99
N LYS A 33 0.29 6.46 18.88
CA LYS A 33 -0.78 6.22 17.92
C LYS A 33 -0.82 4.74 17.58
N ALA A 34 -2.01 4.17 17.55
CA ALA A 34 -2.27 2.85 17.02
C ALA A 34 -3.22 2.97 15.83
N THR A 35 -2.94 2.28 14.74
CA THR A 35 -3.77 2.25 13.54
C THR A 35 -4.04 0.80 13.16
N PHE A 36 -5.27 0.51 12.82
CA PHE A 36 -5.70 -0.75 12.24
C PHE A 36 -6.49 -0.45 10.96
N SER A 37 -6.15 -1.11 9.85
CA SER A 37 -6.89 -1.06 8.60
C SER A 37 -7.27 -2.46 8.17
N PHE A 38 -8.48 -2.57 7.63
CA PHE A 38 -9.00 -3.79 7.04
C PHE A 38 -9.67 -3.44 5.72
N ASP A 39 -9.09 -3.93 4.62
CA ASP A 39 -9.55 -3.65 3.28
C ASP A 39 -9.89 -4.97 2.58
N THR A 40 -11.05 -5.01 1.94
CA THR A 40 -11.45 -6.13 1.09
C THR A 40 -11.90 -5.64 -0.27
N TYR A 41 -11.59 -6.42 -1.27
CA TYR A 41 -12.07 -6.27 -2.63
C TYR A 41 -12.62 -7.61 -3.09
N ALA A 42 -13.83 -7.62 -3.61
CA ALA A 42 -14.46 -8.81 -4.16
C ALA A 42 -15.16 -8.48 -5.48
N TRP A 43 -15.02 -9.36 -6.44
CA TRP A 43 -15.73 -9.27 -7.70
C TRP A 43 -16.46 -10.58 -8.00
N ASN A 44 -17.58 -10.46 -8.67
CA ASN A 44 -18.35 -11.60 -9.14
C ASN A 44 -18.80 -11.32 -10.58
N SER A 45 -18.73 -12.32 -11.41
CA SER A 45 -19.19 -12.28 -12.80
C SER A 45 -20.07 -13.48 -13.06
N PHE A 46 -21.24 -13.20 -13.60
CA PHE A 46 -22.23 -14.24 -13.97
C PHE A 46 -22.39 -14.22 -15.47
N LEU A 47 -22.02 -15.31 -16.10
CA LEU A 47 -22.14 -15.51 -17.54
C LEU A 47 -23.32 -16.44 -17.83
N ARG A 48 -24.25 -15.98 -18.67
CA ARG A 48 -25.31 -16.80 -19.20
C ARG A 48 -25.21 -16.86 -20.71
N THR A 49 -25.01 -18.05 -21.23
CA THR A 49 -24.85 -18.30 -22.66
C THR A 49 -25.86 -19.30 -23.15
N LYS A 50 -26.26 -19.14 -24.38
CA LYS A 50 -27.08 -20.13 -25.10
C LYS A 50 -26.50 -20.27 -26.50
N LYS A 51 -26.20 -21.51 -26.90
CA LYS A 51 -25.88 -21.83 -28.27
C LYS A 51 -27.16 -21.94 -29.06
N GLN A 52 -27.27 -21.27 -30.20
CA GLN A 52 -28.43 -21.37 -31.08
C GLN A 52 -28.27 -22.58 -31.99
N THR A 53 -29.40 -23.26 -32.29
CA THR A 53 -29.45 -24.28 -33.33
C THR A 53 -29.16 -23.63 -34.68
N THR A 54 -28.25 -24.19 -35.44
CA THR A 54 -27.93 -23.71 -36.80
C THR A 54 -28.43 -24.69 -37.82
N TYR A 55 -28.91 -24.15 -38.93
CA TYR A 55 -29.53 -24.90 -40.03
C TYR A 55 -28.78 -24.63 -41.32
N MET A 56 -28.68 -25.63 -42.16
CA MET A 56 -28.18 -25.51 -43.52
C MET A 56 -29.33 -25.73 -44.49
N ALA A 57 -29.41 -24.88 -45.50
CA ALA A 57 -30.39 -25.04 -46.59
C ALA A 57 -29.97 -26.28 -47.45
N THR A 58 -30.89 -27.22 -47.62
CA THR A 58 -30.68 -28.45 -48.43
C THR A 58 -31.39 -28.41 -49.75
N GLY A 59 -32.32 -27.48 -49.97
CA GLY A 59 -33.10 -27.37 -51.21
C GLY A 59 -34.36 -26.51 -51.04
N ARG A 60 -35.25 -26.64 -52.00
CA ARG A 60 -36.61 -26.01 -51.92
C ARG A 60 -37.64 -27.12 -52.23
N ASP A 61 -38.81 -27.01 -51.60
CA ASP A 61 -39.95 -27.87 -51.91
C ASP A 61 -40.67 -27.40 -53.19
N ALA A 62 -41.71 -28.14 -53.58
CA ALA A 62 -42.53 -27.83 -54.79
C ALA A 62 -43.21 -26.47 -54.74
N ASP A 63 -43.45 -25.96 -53.55
CA ASP A 63 -44.10 -24.65 -53.28
C ASP A 63 -43.08 -23.50 -53.13
N GLY A 64 -41.75 -23.81 -53.25
CA GLY A 64 -40.69 -22.82 -53.19
C GLY A 64 -40.14 -22.53 -51.79
N ASN A 65 -40.64 -23.20 -50.73
CA ASN A 65 -40.16 -23.03 -49.36
C ASN A 65 -38.79 -23.67 -49.15
N LEU A 66 -37.98 -23.08 -48.30
CA LEU A 66 -36.63 -23.55 -48.02
C LEU A 66 -36.65 -24.82 -47.15
N LEU A 67 -36.07 -25.87 -47.67
CA LEU A 67 -35.79 -27.09 -46.90
C LEU A 67 -34.49 -26.92 -46.14
N THR A 68 -34.50 -27.16 -44.83
CA THR A 68 -33.35 -27.01 -43.98
C THR A 68 -33.06 -28.31 -43.18
N SER A 69 -31.80 -28.59 -42.97
CA SER A 69 -31.35 -29.60 -42.00
C SER A 69 -30.58 -28.97 -40.85
N VAL A 70 -30.70 -29.53 -39.67
CA VAL A 70 -29.98 -29.09 -38.51
C VAL A 70 -28.49 -29.42 -38.71
N THR A 71 -27.61 -28.41 -38.64
CA THR A 71 -26.17 -28.58 -38.75
C THR A 71 -25.53 -28.73 -37.37
N ASN A 72 -26.01 -27.95 -36.40
CA ASN A 72 -25.61 -28.08 -35.01
C ASN A 72 -26.84 -27.85 -34.11
N GLU A 73 -27.06 -28.76 -33.20
CA GLU A 73 -28.06 -28.58 -32.14
C GLU A 73 -27.62 -27.50 -31.17
N GLY A 74 -28.53 -26.63 -30.84
CA GLY A 74 -28.38 -25.58 -29.83
C GLY A 74 -28.67 -26.09 -28.42
N ASP A 75 -28.56 -25.19 -27.46
CA ASP A 75 -28.93 -25.49 -26.09
C ASP A 75 -30.41 -25.18 -25.86
N ASP A 76 -31.15 -26.01 -25.16
CA ASP A 76 -32.55 -25.77 -24.80
C ASP A 76 -32.67 -24.65 -23.79
N TYR A 77 -31.73 -24.55 -22.87
CA TYR A 77 -31.69 -23.59 -21.76
C TYR A 77 -30.43 -22.74 -21.78
N LEU A 78 -30.47 -21.60 -21.06
CA LEU A 78 -29.28 -20.81 -20.79
C LEU A 78 -28.33 -21.56 -19.86
N LYS A 79 -27.12 -21.77 -20.32
CA LYS A 79 -26.02 -22.24 -19.47
C LYS A 79 -25.59 -21.13 -18.54
N TYR A 80 -25.29 -21.46 -17.31
CA TYR A 80 -24.84 -20.54 -16.26
C TYR A 80 -23.42 -20.88 -15.84
N SER A 81 -22.56 -19.87 -15.81
CA SER A 81 -21.23 -19.94 -15.25
C SER A 81 -21.02 -18.77 -14.31
N LYS A 82 -20.34 -19.02 -13.22
CA LYS A 82 -19.97 -18.00 -12.23
C LYS A 82 -18.46 -17.99 -12.05
N GLU A 83 -17.90 -16.80 -12.11
CA GLU A 83 -16.53 -16.51 -11.70
C GLU A 83 -16.59 -15.50 -10.55
N ALA A 84 -15.72 -15.67 -9.59
CA ALA A 84 -15.66 -14.79 -8.43
C ALA A 84 -14.24 -14.78 -7.90
N GLY A 85 -13.84 -13.63 -7.36
CA GLY A 85 -12.54 -13.48 -6.77
C GLY A 85 -12.42 -12.24 -5.92
N GLY A 86 -11.21 -11.97 -5.45
CA GLY A 86 -10.94 -10.81 -4.63
C GLY A 86 -9.65 -10.91 -3.85
N ASN A 87 -9.46 -9.93 -2.97
CA ASN A 87 -8.34 -9.89 -2.07
C ASN A 87 -8.71 -9.26 -0.73
N ARG A 88 -7.85 -9.46 0.24
CA ARG A 88 -7.97 -8.89 1.58
C ARG A 88 -6.62 -8.39 2.04
N THR A 89 -6.60 -7.18 2.57
CA THR A 89 -5.43 -6.61 3.24
C THR A 89 -5.77 -6.26 4.68
N MET A 90 -4.94 -6.71 5.61
CA MET A 90 -4.93 -6.24 6.99
C MET A 90 -3.65 -5.46 7.24
N TYR A 91 -3.75 -4.32 7.89
CA TYR A 91 -2.62 -3.48 8.27
C TYR A 91 -2.73 -3.07 9.73
N MET A 92 -1.64 -3.21 10.46
CA MET A 92 -1.50 -2.75 11.83
C MET A 92 -0.26 -1.87 11.94
N GLU A 93 -0.38 -0.78 12.69
CA GLU A 93 0.71 0.15 12.94
C GLU A 93 0.66 0.63 14.38
N GLY A 94 1.80 0.60 15.04
CA GLY A 94 2.05 1.26 16.31
C GLY A 94 3.11 2.34 16.14
N GLN A 95 2.84 3.56 16.58
CA GLN A 95 3.73 4.70 16.44
C GLN A 95 3.92 5.41 17.78
N LEU A 96 5.16 5.72 18.09
CA LEU A 96 5.55 6.66 19.15
C LEU A 96 6.20 7.86 18.51
N SER A 97 5.73 9.05 18.80
CA SER A 97 6.32 10.29 18.33
C SER A 97 6.63 11.21 19.50
N TYR A 98 7.81 11.81 19.46
CA TYR A 98 8.28 12.77 20.44
C TYR A 98 8.66 14.05 19.73
N SER A 99 8.24 15.19 20.28
CA SER A 99 8.59 16.50 19.74
C SER A 99 8.72 17.49 20.90
N ARG A 100 9.88 18.13 21.02
CA ARG A 100 10.13 19.10 22.08
C ARG A 100 11.14 20.15 21.66
N LEU A 101 10.80 21.40 21.97
CA LEU A 101 11.69 22.54 21.92
C LEU A 101 12.26 22.76 23.34
N LEU A 102 13.58 22.73 23.47
CA LEU A 102 14.33 22.94 24.70
C LEU A 102 15.12 24.25 24.62
N ALA A 103 15.08 25.02 25.68
CA ALA A 103 15.78 26.29 25.79
C ALA A 103 15.62 27.22 24.58
N ASP A 104 14.45 27.20 23.94
CA ASP A 104 14.05 27.97 22.74
C ASP A 104 15.04 27.92 21.58
N ALA A 105 15.94 26.95 21.61
CA ALA A 105 16.99 26.78 20.60
C ALA A 105 17.14 25.37 20.05
N HIS A 106 16.81 24.36 20.85
CA HIS A 106 17.06 22.95 20.52
C HIS A 106 15.75 22.22 20.26
N GLN A 107 15.41 22.02 18.99
CA GLN A 107 14.28 21.19 18.62
C GLN A 107 14.71 19.75 18.45
N ILE A 108 14.07 18.85 19.17
CA ILE A 108 14.29 17.39 19.07
C ILE A 108 12.97 16.76 18.66
N ASP A 109 13.01 15.98 17.57
CA ASP A 109 11.88 15.20 17.10
C ASP A 109 12.30 13.74 16.93
N GLY A 110 11.52 12.83 17.47
CA GLY A 110 11.71 11.41 17.40
C GLY A 110 10.47 10.70 16.87
N LEU A 111 10.67 9.65 16.11
CA LEU A 111 9.62 8.75 15.64
C LEU A 111 10.10 7.32 15.77
N LEU A 112 9.31 6.46 16.37
CA LEU A 112 9.46 5.01 16.33
C LEU A 112 8.16 4.43 15.82
N LEU A 113 8.23 3.57 14.82
CA LEU A 113 7.10 2.97 14.14
C LEU A 113 7.34 1.47 14.00
N TYR A 114 6.33 0.69 14.33
CA TYR A 114 6.22 -0.72 13.97
C TYR A 114 5.00 -0.91 13.09
N ASN A 115 5.15 -1.65 12.01
CA ASN A 115 4.04 -2.01 11.14
C ASN A 115 4.04 -3.49 10.78
N MET A 116 2.85 -3.97 10.46
CA MET A 116 2.62 -5.31 9.93
C MET A 116 1.51 -5.24 8.89
N ARG A 117 1.73 -5.90 7.75
CA ARG A 117 0.75 -6.06 6.68
C ARG A 117 0.60 -7.53 6.34
N ASP A 118 -0.65 -7.96 6.22
CA ASP A 118 -1.05 -9.30 5.74
C ASP A 118 -1.95 -9.11 4.52
N TYR A 119 -1.53 -9.64 3.37
CA TYR A 119 -2.28 -9.60 2.12
C TYR A 119 -2.59 -11.02 1.68
N VAL A 120 -3.84 -11.29 1.35
CA VAL A 120 -4.31 -12.59 0.82
C VAL A 120 -5.00 -12.36 -0.50
N ASP A 121 -4.56 -13.09 -1.51
CA ASP A 121 -5.18 -13.15 -2.83
C ASP A 121 -6.12 -14.36 -2.88
N ALA A 122 -7.42 -14.11 -3.04
CA ALA A 122 -8.44 -15.17 -3.17
C ALA A 122 -8.55 -15.71 -4.61
N ASP A 123 -7.93 -15.01 -5.59
CA ASP A 123 -7.91 -15.41 -7.00
C ASP A 123 -6.66 -16.21 -7.37
N ALA A 124 -5.84 -16.56 -6.38
CA ALA A 124 -4.58 -17.24 -6.60
C ALA A 124 -4.79 -18.56 -7.34
N THR A 125 -4.14 -18.69 -8.49
CA THR A 125 -4.22 -19.88 -9.35
C THR A 125 -3.19 -20.97 -9.00
N SER A 126 -2.31 -20.69 -8.04
CA SER A 126 -1.29 -21.65 -7.56
C SER A 126 -1.23 -21.66 -6.03
N ALA A 127 -0.82 -22.79 -5.46
CA ALA A 127 -0.65 -22.95 -4.02
C ALA A 127 0.33 -21.94 -3.42
N ILE A 128 1.38 -21.56 -4.15
CA ILE A 128 2.36 -20.56 -3.71
C ILE A 128 1.72 -19.18 -3.64
N ASN A 129 0.92 -18.80 -4.64
CA ASN A 129 0.27 -17.48 -4.69
C ASN A 129 -0.89 -17.38 -3.70
N SER A 130 -1.47 -18.50 -3.25
CA SER A 130 -2.54 -18.52 -2.23
C SER A 130 -2.01 -18.31 -0.81
N LEU A 131 -0.70 -18.38 -0.60
CA LEU A 131 -0.12 -18.09 0.70
C LEU A 131 -0.22 -16.60 1.03
N PRO A 132 -0.53 -16.24 2.27
CA PRO A 132 -0.55 -14.85 2.70
C PRO A 132 0.79 -14.17 2.48
N HIS A 133 0.74 -12.93 2.00
CA HIS A 133 1.93 -12.09 1.90
C HIS A 133 2.06 -11.24 3.15
N ARG A 134 3.02 -11.57 3.98
CA ARG A 134 3.29 -10.87 5.23
C ARG A 134 4.57 -10.06 5.13
N THR A 135 4.43 -8.79 5.46
CA THR A 135 5.55 -7.89 5.65
C THR A 135 5.43 -7.24 7.02
N GLN A 136 6.54 -7.04 7.66
CA GLN A 136 6.60 -6.32 8.93
C GLN A 136 7.88 -5.51 9.00
N GLY A 137 7.85 -4.44 9.78
CA GLY A 137 8.99 -3.58 9.86
C GLY A 137 8.99 -2.70 11.10
N ILE A 138 10.18 -2.28 11.46
CA ILE A 138 10.43 -1.23 12.44
C ILE A 138 11.12 -0.10 11.70
N ALA A 139 10.65 1.12 11.89
CA ALA A 139 11.32 2.32 11.41
C ALA A 139 11.52 3.29 12.56
N ALA A 140 12.67 3.94 12.60
CA ALA A 140 12.89 5.03 13.53
C ALA A 140 13.52 6.21 12.82
N ARG A 141 13.19 7.40 13.33
CA ARG A 141 13.77 8.67 12.92
C ARG A 141 14.07 9.50 14.15
N LEU A 142 15.24 10.11 14.16
CA LEU A 142 15.62 11.13 15.13
C LEU A 142 16.11 12.33 14.36
N SER A 143 15.49 13.48 14.58
CA SER A 143 15.94 14.74 14.03
C SER A 143 16.20 15.77 15.11
N TYR A 144 17.19 16.56 14.87
CA TYR A 144 17.61 17.63 15.75
C TYR A 144 17.85 18.90 14.93
N SER A 145 17.35 20.03 15.43
CA SER A 145 17.72 21.31 14.87
C SER A 145 18.12 22.31 15.94
N TYR A 146 19.12 23.12 15.61
CA TYR A 146 19.60 24.19 16.48
C TYR A 146 19.21 25.55 15.91
N LYS A 147 18.45 26.30 16.68
CA LYS A 147 17.96 27.67 16.35
C LYS A 147 17.31 27.78 14.96
N GLY A 148 16.77 26.67 14.42
CA GLY A 148 16.22 26.63 13.07
C GLY A 148 17.23 26.91 11.95
N ARG A 149 18.53 26.73 12.21
CA ARG A 149 19.63 26.96 11.26
C ARG A 149 20.30 25.67 10.84
N TYR A 150 20.70 24.86 11.78
CA TYR A 150 21.42 23.60 11.56
C TYR A 150 20.47 22.43 11.81
N PHE A 151 20.48 21.47 10.92
CA PHE A 151 19.61 20.31 10.96
C PHE A 151 20.45 19.04 10.78
N ILE A 152 20.19 18.05 11.61
CA ILE A 152 20.72 16.71 11.44
C ILE A 152 19.57 15.72 11.64
N GLU A 153 19.55 14.68 10.84
CA GLU A 153 18.53 13.62 10.89
C GLU A 153 19.18 12.27 10.68
N GLY A 154 18.85 11.32 11.52
CA GLY A 154 19.16 9.93 11.33
C GLY A 154 17.89 9.11 11.22
N ASN A 155 17.85 8.20 10.24
CA ASN A 155 16.73 7.29 10.05
C ASN A 155 17.27 5.88 9.92
N PHE A 156 16.50 4.90 10.36
CA PHE A 156 16.70 3.51 9.95
C PHE A 156 15.37 2.80 9.73
N GLY A 157 15.37 1.85 8.79
CA GLY A 157 14.32 0.86 8.61
C GLY A 157 14.91 -0.53 8.82
N TYR A 158 14.20 -1.39 9.54
CA TYR A 158 14.48 -2.80 9.67
C TYR A 158 13.24 -3.59 9.25
N ASN A 159 13.23 -4.04 8.00
CA ASN A 159 12.07 -4.60 7.35
C ASN A 159 12.26 -6.08 7.06
N GLY A 160 11.22 -6.86 7.36
CA GLY A 160 11.15 -8.28 7.06
C GLY A 160 10.08 -8.57 6.01
N SER A 161 10.43 -9.42 5.03
CA SER A 161 9.53 -9.90 3.98
C SER A 161 9.59 -11.41 3.88
N GLU A 162 8.44 -12.03 3.67
CA GLU A 162 8.33 -13.47 3.41
C GLU A 162 8.79 -13.86 2.01
N ASN A 163 9.07 -12.89 1.13
CA ASN A 163 9.61 -13.12 -0.20
C ASN A 163 11.05 -13.69 -0.17
N PHE A 164 11.73 -13.58 0.96
CA PHE A 164 13.11 -14.07 1.12
C PHE A 164 13.18 -15.38 1.93
N SER A 165 14.19 -16.17 1.65
CA SER A 165 14.44 -17.45 2.32
C SER A 165 14.71 -17.28 3.81
N LYS A 166 14.48 -18.35 4.58
CA LYS A 166 14.73 -18.39 6.02
C LYS A 166 16.20 -18.01 6.31
N GLY A 167 16.40 -16.99 7.16
CA GLY A 167 17.72 -16.44 7.48
C GLY A 167 18.09 -15.16 6.73
N HIS A 168 17.40 -14.80 5.63
CA HIS A 168 17.65 -13.58 4.85
C HIS A 168 16.41 -12.69 4.73
N LYS A 169 15.41 -12.92 5.58
CA LYS A 169 14.12 -12.22 5.53
C LYS A 169 14.19 -10.75 5.95
N TRP A 170 15.25 -10.36 6.64
CA TRP A 170 15.35 -9.04 7.25
C TRP A 170 16.46 -8.20 6.61
N GLY A 171 16.13 -6.95 6.31
CA GLY A 171 17.06 -5.95 5.78
C GLY A 171 17.15 -4.74 6.70
N PHE A 172 18.37 -4.20 6.88
CA PHE A 172 18.64 -2.98 7.63
C PHE A 172 18.99 -1.85 6.67
N PHE A 173 18.27 -0.73 6.75
CA PHE A 173 18.34 0.39 5.81
C PHE A 173 18.55 1.69 6.58
N PRO A 174 19.79 2.04 6.95
CA PRO A 174 20.10 3.30 7.62
C PRO A 174 20.21 4.45 6.62
N SER A 175 19.90 5.66 7.10
CA SER A 175 20.16 6.90 6.37
C SER A 175 20.50 8.03 7.35
N VAL A 176 21.29 8.99 6.86
CA VAL A 176 21.63 10.21 7.57
C VAL A 176 21.46 11.41 6.64
N ALA A 177 20.99 12.52 7.18
CA ALA A 177 20.85 13.77 6.45
C ALA A 177 21.33 14.93 7.32
N GLY A 178 21.90 15.94 6.67
CA GLY A 178 22.28 17.20 7.27
C GLY A 178 21.76 18.38 6.46
N GLY A 179 21.49 19.49 7.13
CA GLY A 179 21.01 20.69 6.46
C GLY A 179 21.43 21.97 7.18
N TRP A 180 21.65 23.01 6.41
CA TRP A 180 21.97 24.35 6.89
C TRP A 180 21.07 25.38 6.21
N LEU A 181 20.32 26.12 7.02
CA LEU A 181 19.50 27.23 6.55
C LEU A 181 20.32 28.51 6.64
N VAL A 182 21.02 28.81 5.55
CA VAL A 182 22.00 29.89 5.47
C VAL A 182 21.34 31.28 5.70
N THR A 183 20.13 31.46 5.18
CA THR A 183 19.38 32.72 5.33
C THR A 183 19.02 33.07 6.76
N ASN A 184 19.07 32.11 7.71
CA ASN A 184 18.84 32.38 9.11
C ASN A 184 20.10 32.83 9.87
N GLU A 185 21.22 32.92 9.17
CA GLU A 185 22.47 33.43 9.77
C GLU A 185 22.50 34.94 9.80
N LYS A 186 23.15 35.52 10.84
CA LYS A 186 23.21 36.94 11.04
C LYS A 186 23.85 37.69 9.88
N PHE A 187 24.84 37.08 9.18
CA PHE A 187 25.49 37.70 8.03
C PHE A 187 24.59 37.80 6.81
N MET A 188 23.46 37.08 6.77
CA MET A 188 22.50 37.11 5.66
C MET A 188 21.30 38.06 5.93
N GLU A 189 21.19 38.67 7.08
CA GLU A 189 20.05 39.53 7.42
C GLU A 189 19.83 40.64 6.39
N SER A 190 20.89 41.24 5.86
CA SER A 190 20.79 42.31 4.84
C SER A 190 20.34 41.83 3.46
N THR A 191 20.42 40.56 3.18
CA THR A 191 20.08 39.96 1.86
C THR A 191 18.69 39.36 1.82
N THR A 192 17.98 39.29 2.93
CA THR A 192 16.66 38.63 3.06
C THR A 192 15.56 39.28 2.20
N SER A 193 15.74 40.56 1.83
CA SER A 193 14.84 41.28 0.91
C SER A 193 14.89 40.72 -0.54
N VAL A 194 16.03 40.19 -0.96
CA VAL A 194 16.25 39.62 -2.30
C VAL A 194 16.22 38.08 -2.27
N LEU A 195 16.85 37.49 -1.26
CA LEU A 195 16.95 36.04 -1.07
C LEU A 195 16.22 35.59 0.18
N SER A 196 14.95 35.29 0.04
CA SER A 196 14.07 34.93 1.15
C SER A 196 14.42 33.61 1.84
N LYS A 197 15.00 32.61 1.09
CA LYS A 197 15.36 31.31 1.65
C LYS A 197 16.50 30.64 0.85
N LEU A 198 17.60 30.38 1.54
CA LEU A 198 18.70 29.54 1.06
C LEU A 198 18.95 28.42 2.07
N LYS A 199 18.65 27.18 1.67
CA LYS A 199 18.92 25.97 2.46
C LYS A 199 19.82 25.02 1.69
N ILE A 200 20.95 24.66 2.26
CA ILE A 200 21.85 23.61 1.76
C ILE A 200 21.53 22.33 2.52
N ARG A 201 21.42 21.23 1.81
CA ARG A 201 21.17 19.90 2.42
C ARG A 201 21.91 18.80 1.67
N GLY A 202 22.33 17.78 2.42
CA GLY A 202 22.90 16.56 1.89
C GLY A 202 22.34 15.35 2.65
N SER A 203 22.22 14.21 1.99
CA SER A 203 21.79 12.96 2.61
C SER A 203 22.50 11.77 1.96
N TYR A 204 22.72 10.75 2.77
CA TYR A 204 23.21 9.44 2.33
C TYR A 204 22.37 8.36 3.00
N GLY A 205 22.06 7.30 2.27
CA GLY A 205 21.27 6.20 2.82
C GLY A 205 21.33 4.94 1.98
N LEU A 206 21.01 3.83 2.62
CA LEU A 206 20.86 2.53 1.99
C LEU A 206 19.36 2.26 1.81
N VAL A 207 18.99 1.70 0.66
CA VAL A 207 17.63 1.29 0.35
C VAL A 207 17.62 -0.16 -0.12
N GLY A 208 16.54 -0.87 0.18
CA GLY A 208 16.31 -2.22 -0.29
C GLY A 208 15.00 -2.32 -1.05
N ASN A 209 14.91 -3.31 -1.93
CA ASN A 209 13.69 -3.65 -2.65
C ASN A 209 13.42 -5.15 -2.47
N ASP A 210 12.20 -5.51 -2.08
CA ASP A 210 11.72 -6.90 -1.95
C ASP A 210 10.83 -7.33 -3.13
N GLN A 211 10.63 -6.46 -4.12
CA GLN A 211 9.90 -6.78 -5.34
C GLN A 211 10.78 -7.63 -6.26
N LEU A 212 10.57 -8.93 -6.22
CA LEU A 212 11.15 -9.85 -7.18
C LEU A 212 10.24 -9.88 -8.41
N SER A 213 10.78 -9.57 -9.59
CA SER A 213 10.10 -9.78 -10.87
C SER A 213 9.96 -11.29 -11.11
N GLY A 214 8.75 -11.79 -10.89
CA GLY A 214 8.43 -13.21 -10.97
C GLY A 214 8.56 -13.88 -9.59
N ARG A 215 7.42 -14.16 -8.99
CA ARG A 215 7.37 -15.05 -7.82
C ARG A 215 7.81 -16.43 -8.22
N ARG A 216 8.81 -16.91 -7.59
CA ARG A 216 9.18 -18.33 -7.60
C ARG A 216 8.57 -19.03 -6.41
#